data_069d565409566c84da6abe1796ce6deb
#
_entry.id   069d565409566c84da6abe1796ce6deb
#
_cell.length_a   1.000
_cell.length_b   1.000
_cell.length_c   1.000
_cell.angle_alpha   90.00
_cell.angle_beta   90.00
_cell.angle_gamma   90.00
#
_symmetry.space_group_name_H-M   'P 1'
#
loop_
_entity.id
_entity.type
_entity.pdbx_description
1 polymer ?
#
loop_
_entity_poly.entity_id
_entity_poly.type
_entity_poly.pdbx_seq_one_letter_code
_entity_poly.pdbx_strand_id
1 'polypeptide(L)'
;PHLGASTDEAQEKAGVSVAKSVRLALAGDIVPDAVNVAGGVIAEEVRPGIDLVEKLGRIFTAVAGTVPVQLDIDVRGEITEFDVSIWRLSALKGLFADITVEPVTYVNAPLMAAERGCEARLLTSPVAEDFRNVTLLRGTLADGSVVTVAGTLTGPKMVQKITGVNGFDLEVPISTHMAFLSYEDRPGVIGAFGRLLGDAGVNIAGMQVSRQEQGGKALVVL
;
A
#
# COMPACT_ATOMS: atom_id res chain seq x y z
N PRO A 1 11.53 -10.71 38.21
CA PRO A 1 12.70 -11.39 37.63
C PRO A 1 12.32 -12.10 36.32
N HIS A 2 13.14 -11.94 35.30
CA HIS A 2 12.99 -12.65 34.03
C HIS A 2 13.48 -14.11 34.16
N LEU A 3 12.63 -14.97 34.70
CA LEU A 3 12.93 -16.39 34.91
C LEU A 3 12.41 -17.31 33.76
N GLY A 4 11.82 -16.72 32.71
CA GLY A 4 11.15 -17.48 31.66
C GLY A 4 12.06 -18.35 30.77
N ALA A 5 13.39 -18.14 30.79
CA ALA A 5 14.36 -18.92 30.03
C ALA A 5 15.44 -19.56 30.91
N SER A 6 15.06 -19.98 32.12
CA SER A 6 16.02 -20.54 33.12
C SER A 6 16.28 -22.04 32.98
N THR A 7 15.57 -22.74 32.10
CA THR A 7 15.77 -24.17 31.81
C THR A 7 16.39 -24.36 30.43
N ASP A 8 17.13 -25.42 30.21
CA ASP A 8 17.70 -25.79 28.91
C ASP A 8 16.62 -25.88 27.81
N GLU A 9 15.48 -26.46 28.14
CA GLU A 9 14.34 -26.57 27.23
C GLU A 9 13.76 -25.18 26.84
N ALA A 10 13.68 -24.25 27.80
CA ALA A 10 13.20 -22.91 27.53
C ALA A 10 14.17 -22.10 26.67
N GLN A 11 15.48 -22.30 26.87
CA GLN A 11 16.53 -21.69 26.06
C GLN A 11 16.52 -22.24 24.63
N GLU A 12 16.35 -23.56 24.45
CA GLU A 12 16.23 -24.17 23.12
C GLU A 12 15.00 -23.64 22.38
N LYS A 13 13.84 -23.59 23.01
CA LYS A 13 12.61 -23.03 22.43
C LYS A 13 12.78 -21.57 22.05
N ALA A 14 13.40 -20.76 22.90
CA ALA A 14 13.68 -19.36 22.62
C ALA A 14 14.62 -19.21 21.41
N GLY A 15 15.69 -20.01 21.36
CA GLY A 15 16.63 -20.02 20.22
C GLY A 15 15.97 -20.37 18.91
N VAL A 16 15.14 -21.42 18.89
CA VAL A 16 14.38 -21.83 17.69
C VAL A 16 13.38 -20.75 17.27
N SER A 17 12.67 -20.11 18.23
CA SER A 17 11.72 -19.02 17.94
C SER A 17 12.43 -17.82 17.32
N VAL A 18 13.54 -17.39 17.91
CA VAL A 18 14.35 -16.27 17.38
C VAL A 18 14.87 -16.59 15.98
N ALA A 19 15.40 -17.80 15.75
CA ALA A 19 15.89 -18.20 14.42
C ALA A 19 14.78 -18.17 13.36
N LYS A 20 13.56 -18.59 13.69
CA LYS A 20 12.38 -18.47 12.81
C LYS A 20 12.05 -17.03 12.52
N SER A 21 12.01 -16.18 13.54
CA SER A 21 11.71 -14.75 13.42
C SER A 21 12.75 -14.03 12.54
N VAL A 22 14.05 -14.31 12.74
CA VAL A 22 15.13 -13.77 11.90
C VAL A 22 14.97 -14.22 10.44
N ARG A 23 14.63 -15.48 10.19
CA ARG A 23 14.39 -15.98 8.83
C ARG A 23 13.24 -15.25 8.14
N LEU A 24 12.13 -15.05 8.85
CA LEU A 24 10.98 -14.29 8.33
C LEU A 24 11.37 -12.84 8.01
N ALA A 25 12.08 -12.18 8.94
CA ALA A 25 12.57 -10.81 8.73
C ALA A 25 13.46 -10.69 7.50
N LEU A 26 14.40 -11.61 7.31
CA LEU A 26 15.30 -11.63 6.15
C LEU A 26 14.57 -11.93 4.83
N ALA A 27 13.48 -12.70 4.88
CA ALA A 27 12.61 -12.94 3.73
C ALA A 27 11.69 -11.74 3.41
N GLY A 28 11.65 -10.71 4.26
CA GLY A 28 10.71 -9.58 4.15
C GLY A 28 9.29 -9.92 4.58
N ASP A 29 9.12 -11.07 5.25
CA ASP A 29 7.84 -11.52 5.77
C ASP A 29 7.51 -10.86 7.12
N ILE A 30 6.23 -10.99 7.52
CA ILE A 30 5.78 -10.50 8.83
C ILE A 30 6.38 -11.37 9.93
N VAL A 31 6.98 -10.71 10.92
CA VAL A 31 7.49 -11.34 12.14
C VAL A 31 6.47 -11.10 13.27
N PRO A 32 5.67 -12.11 13.66
CA PRO A 32 4.59 -11.92 14.65
C PRO A 32 5.07 -11.42 16.01
N ASP A 33 6.29 -11.81 16.40
CA ASP A 33 6.89 -11.47 17.70
C ASP A 33 7.75 -10.19 17.66
N ALA A 34 7.75 -9.45 16.54
CA ALA A 34 8.51 -8.22 16.43
C ALA A 34 7.91 -7.11 17.30
N VAL A 35 8.76 -6.38 18.03
CA VAL A 35 8.33 -5.34 19.00
C VAL A 35 7.50 -4.21 18.35
N ASN A 36 7.72 -3.95 17.08
CA ASN A 36 7.01 -2.92 16.32
C ASN A 36 5.78 -3.46 15.55
N VAL A 37 5.54 -4.78 15.58
CA VAL A 37 4.29 -5.40 15.12
C VAL A 37 3.35 -5.45 16.34
N ALA A 38 2.48 -4.46 16.45
CA ALA A 38 1.56 -4.37 17.58
C ALA A 38 0.49 -5.47 17.48
N GLY A 39 0.08 -5.99 18.65
CA GLY A 39 -1.18 -6.71 18.78
C GLY A 39 -1.12 -8.24 18.70
N GLY A 40 -0.01 -8.88 18.43
CA GLY A 40 0.06 -10.36 18.45
C GLY A 40 -0.49 -11.02 17.19
N VAL A 41 -1.47 -11.92 17.30
CA VAL A 41 -1.98 -12.69 16.15
C VAL A 41 -2.82 -11.82 15.23
N ILE A 42 -2.40 -11.66 13.99
CA ILE A 42 -3.16 -10.93 12.95
C ILE A 42 -4.40 -11.74 12.58
N ALA A 43 -5.58 -11.13 12.69
CA ALA A 43 -6.85 -11.74 12.32
C ALA A 43 -6.85 -12.17 10.84
N GLU A 44 -7.53 -13.28 10.54
CA GLU A 44 -7.57 -13.81 9.18
C GLU A 44 -8.21 -12.83 8.20
N GLU A 45 -9.18 -12.06 8.65
CA GLU A 45 -9.89 -11.02 7.90
C GLU A 45 -8.96 -9.88 7.48
N VAL A 46 -7.95 -9.56 8.28
CA VAL A 46 -6.99 -8.46 8.05
C VAL A 46 -5.90 -8.85 7.04
N ARG A 47 -5.53 -10.14 7.00
CA ARG A 47 -4.40 -10.64 6.20
C ARG A 47 -4.47 -10.28 4.70
N PRO A 48 -5.62 -10.44 4.01
CA PRO A 48 -5.69 -10.11 2.58
C PRO A 48 -5.41 -8.63 2.27
N GLY A 49 -5.71 -7.74 3.22
CA GLY A 49 -5.47 -6.30 3.09
C GLY A 49 -4.00 -5.90 3.19
N ILE A 50 -3.14 -6.73 3.79
CA ILE A 50 -1.73 -6.45 3.98
C ILE A 50 -1.02 -6.21 2.63
N ASP A 51 -1.19 -7.13 1.69
CA ASP A 51 -0.59 -7.03 0.34
C ASP A 51 -1.23 -5.90 -0.48
N LEU A 52 -2.55 -5.69 -0.35
CA LEU A 52 -3.21 -4.53 -0.97
C LEU A 52 -2.58 -3.22 -0.52
N VAL A 53 -2.45 -3.02 0.79
CA VAL A 53 -1.96 -1.74 1.36
C VAL A 53 -0.47 -1.53 1.03
N GLU A 54 0.33 -2.59 0.99
CA GLU A 54 1.71 -2.52 0.50
C GLU A 54 1.75 -2.04 -0.96
N LYS A 55 0.92 -2.59 -1.83
CA LYS A 55 0.82 -2.16 -3.24
C LYS A 55 0.31 -0.72 -3.38
N LEU A 56 -0.65 -0.30 -2.55
CA LEU A 56 -1.09 1.10 -2.53
C LEU A 56 0.06 2.05 -2.14
N GLY A 57 0.93 1.65 -1.20
CA GLY A 57 2.13 2.41 -0.86
C GLY A 57 3.09 2.57 -2.04
N ARG A 58 3.34 1.50 -2.79
CA ARG A 58 4.16 1.53 -4.03
C ARG A 58 3.55 2.44 -5.09
N ILE A 59 2.25 2.29 -5.33
CA ILE A 59 1.51 3.13 -6.29
C ILE A 59 1.56 4.60 -5.86
N PHE A 60 1.40 4.87 -4.55
CA PHE A 60 1.51 6.22 -4.02
C PHE A 60 2.84 6.88 -4.40
N THR A 61 3.95 6.21 -4.15
CA THR A 61 5.29 6.74 -4.47
C THR A 61 5.48 6.89 -5.98
N ALA A 62 4.97 5.95 -6.80
CA ALA A 62 5.03 6.06 -8.26
C ALA A 62 4.24 7.27 -8.79
N VAL A 63 3.07 7.56 -8.22
CA VAL A 63 2.22 8.71 -8.59
C VAL A 63 2.77 10.03 -8.07
N ALA A 64 3.28 10.04 -6.83
CA ALA A 64 3.83 11.23 -6.19
C ALA A 64 5.24 11.61 -6.71
N GLY A 65 6.00 10.63 -7.19
CA GLY A 65 7.41 10.80 -7.57
C GLY A 65 8.36 11.05 -6.40
N THR A 66 7.86 11.07 -5.17
CA THR A 66 8.64 11.34 -3.96
C THR A 66 7.92 10.80 -2.71
N VAL A 67 8.62 10.82 -1.57
CA VAL A 67 8.07 10.44 -0.27
C VAL A 67 7.32 11.62 0.34
N PRO A 68 6.14 11.43 0.95
CA PRO A 68 5.42 12.49 1.64
C PRO A 68 6.08 12.82 2.98
N VAL A 69 5.89 14.06 3.47
CA VAL A 69 6.27 14.46 4.85
C VAL A 69 5.23 13.98 5.87
N GLN A 70 3.99 13.78 5.44
CA GLN A 70 2.92 13.18 6.24
C GLN A 70 2.13 12.21 5.38
N LEU A 71 1.88 11.01 5.91
CA LEU A 71 1.07 9.97 5.27
C LEU A 71 -0.06 9.54 6.22
N ASP A 72 -1.29 9.82 5.86
CA ASP A 72 -2.47 9.30 6.53
C ASP A 72 -2.93 8.02 5.82
N ILE A 73 -3.04 6.94 6.58
CA ILE A 73 -3.60 5.65 6.14
C ILE A 73 -5.00 5.58 6.73
N ASP A 74 -6.00 5.93 5.93
CA ASP A 74 -7.41 5.98 6.34
C ASP A 74 -8.10 4.68 5.92
N VAL A 75 -8.43 3.86 6.90
CA VAL A 75 -9.09 2.56 6.74
C VAL A 75 -10.56 2.70 7.12
N ARG A 76 -11.44 2.35 6.22
CA ARG A 76 -12.88 2.50 6.42
C ARG A 76 -13.65 1.22 6.15
N GLY A 77 -14.74 1.02 6.90
CA GLY A 77 -15.66 -0.10 6.75
C GLY A 77 -15.54 -1.14 7.85
N GLU A 78 -16.19 -2.28 7.65
CA GLU A 78 -16.34 -3.35 8.63
C GLU A 78 -15.00 -3.92 9.13
N ILE A 79 -13.95 -3.84 8.32
CA ILE A 79 -12.61 -4.32 8.68
C ILE A 79 -12.04 -3.60 9.92
N THR A 80 -12.54 -2.42 10.25
CA THR A 80 -12.10 -1.65 11.41
C THR A 80 -12.57 -2.20 12.76
N GLU A 81 -13.41 -3.25 12.76
CA GLU A 81 -13.71 -4.05 13.94
C GLU A 81 -12.50 -4.87 14.42
N PHE A 82 -11.52 -5.08 13.54
CA PHE A 82 -10.27 -5.80 13.82
C PHE A 82 -9.11 -4.82 13.98
N ASP A 83 -8.01 -5.29 14.61
CA ASP A 83 -6.76 -4.53 14.66
C ASP A 83 -6.08 -4.51 13.29
N VAL A 84 -6.16 -3.36 12.62
CA VAL A 84 -5.54 -3.09 11.31
C VAL A 84 -4.20 -2.36 11.42
N SER A 85 -3.59 -2.30 12.60
CA SER A 85 -2.33 -1.57 12.84
C SER A 85 -1.18 -2.02 11.94
N ILE A 86 -1.16 -3.29 11.54
CA ILE A 86 -0.19 -3.85 10.58
C ILE A 86 -0.23 -3.13 9.23
N TRP A 87 -1.38 -2.57 8.81
CA TRP A 87 -1.51 -1.90 7.52
C TRP A 87 -0.72 -0.59 7.46
N ARG A 88 -0.44 0.05 8.59
CA ARG A 88 0.50 1.18 8.63
C ARG A 88 1.91 0.73 8.24
N LEU A 89 2.35 -0.41 8.72
CA LEU A 89 3.65 -0.98 8.36
C LEU A 89 3.68 -1.42 6.89
N SER A 90 2.57 -1.98 6.41
CA SER A 90 2.42 -2.38 5.00
C SER A 90 2.50 -1.18 4.06
N ALA A 91 1.79 -0.08 4.38
CA ALA A 91 1.85 1.15 3.61
C ALA A 91 3.28 1.70 3.54
N LEU A 92 3.98 1.76 4.68
CA LEU A 92 5.37 2.22 4.74
C LEU A 92 6.32 1.30 3.98
N LYS A 93 6.17 -0.02 4.11
CA LYS A 93 6.96 -0.98 3.35
C LYS A 93 6.80 -0.74 1.85
N GLY A 94 5.57 -0.60 1.37
CA GLY A 94 5.27 -0.28 -0.03
C GLY A 94 5.82 1.09 -0.45
N LEU A 95 5.66 2.11 0.39
CA LEU A 95 6.13 3.47 0.11
C LEU A 95 7.63 3.53 -0.23
N PHE A 96 8.44 2.71 0.43
CA PHE A 96 9.90 2.71 0.27
C PHE A 96 10.43 1.62 -0.67
N ALA A 97 9.61 0.64 -1.06
CA ALA A 97 10.04 -0.57 -1.76
C ALA A 97 10.88 -0.30 -3.03
N ASP A 98 10.50 0.72 -3.81
CA ASP A 98 11.11 0.99 -5.12
C ASP A 98 12.07 2.20 -5.11
N ILE A 99 12.31 2.81 -3.95
CA ILE A 99 13.15 4.01 -3.84
C ILE A 99 14.42 3.80 -3.02
N THR A 100 14.62 2.59 -2.49
CA THR A 100 15.81 2.21 -1.72
C THR A 100 16.49 1.01 -2.34
N VAL A 101 17.80 0.94 -2.23
CA VAL A 101 18.58 -0.24 -2.65
C VAL A 101 18.50 -1.34 -1.60
N GLU A 102 18.36 -0.96 -0.33
CA GLU A 102 18.23 -1.89 0.77
C GLU A 102 16.84 -2.52 0.81
N PRO A 103 16.72 -3.83 1.11
CA PRO A 103 15.42 -4.48 1.26
C PRO A 103 14.58 -3.83 2.34
N VAL A 104 13.35 -3.44 1.99
CA VAL A 104 12.39 -2.86 2.93
C VAL A 104 11.57 -3.98 3.57
N THR A 105 11.52 -3.97 4.89
CA THR A 105 10.79 -4.95 5.70
C THR A 105 9.80 -4.25 6.63
N TYR A 106 8.88 -5.00 7.23
CA TYR A 106 7.97 -4.46 8.25
C TYR A 106 8.71 -3.93 9.50
N VAL A 107 9.95 -4.37 9.72
CA VAL A 107 10.78 -3.97 10.86
C VAL A 107 11.49 -2.64 10.58
N ASN A 108 12.11 -2.46 9.41
CA ASN A 108 12.90 -1.27 9.11
C ASN A 108 12.09 -0.12 8.46
N ALA A 109 10.94 -0.41 7.86
CA ALA A 109 10.12 0.63 7.21
C ALA A 109 9.77 1.84 8.11
N PRO A 110 9.41 1.66 9.40
CA PRO A 110 9.18 2.79 10.31
C PRO A 110 10.43 3.62 10.60
N LEU A 111 11.61 2.99 10.68
CA LEU A 111 12.88 3.70 10.86
C LEU A 111 13.22 4.53 9.63
N MET A 112 13.05 3.94 8.45
CA MET A 112 13.25 4.63 7.16
C MET A 112 12.32 5.83 7.02
N ALA A 113 11.06 5.72 7.49
CA ALA A 113 10.12 6.83 7.52
C ALA A 113 10.60 7.96 8.44
N ALA A 114 11.04 7.63 9.66
CA ALA A 114 11.55 8.61 10.62
C ALA A 114 12.80 9.32 10.10
N GLU A 115 13.75 8.58 9.51
CA GLU A 115 14.98 9.14 8.92
C GLU A 115 14.71 10.10 7.76
N ARG A 116 13.62 9.87 7.00
CA ARG A 116 13.21 10.71 5.88
C ARG A 116 12.18 11.79 6.26
N GLY A 117 11.86 11.92 7.55
CA GLY A 117 10.89 12.89 8.05
C GLY A 117 9.45 12.64 7.59
N CYS A 118 9.11 11.38 7.29
CA CYS A 118 7.75 10.98 6.95
C CYS A 118 6.99 10.54 8.20
N GLU A 119 5.99 11.30 8.61
CA GLU A 119 5.08 10.93 9.71
C GLU A 119 3.90 10.12 9.15
N ALA A 120 3.77 8.86 9.56
CA ALA A 120 2.68 7.98 9.13
C ALA A 120 1.65 7.76 10.24
N ARG A 121 0.39 8.06 9.96
CA ARG A 121 -0.74 7.93 10.90
C ARG A 121 -1.78 6.96 10.36
N LEU A 122 -2.28 6.08 11.22
CA LEU A 122 -3.40 5.21 10.92
C LEU A 122 -4.69 5.85 11.45
N LEU A 123 -5.66 6.01 10.57
CA LEU A 123 -7.00 6.49 10.87
C LEU A 123 -8.00 5.38 10.57
N THR A 124 -9.04 5.24 11.39
CA THR A 124 -10.06 4.22 11.19
C THR A 124 -11.46 4.81 11.29
N SER A 125 -12.38 4.35 10.43
CA SER A 125 -13.79 4.71 10.46
C SER A 125 -14.65 3.49 10.13
N PRO A 126 -15.70 3.17 10.89
CA PRO A 126 -16.57 2.03 10.59
C PRO A 126 -17.46 2.28 9.35
N VAL A 127 -17.52 3.51 8.83
CA VAL A 127 -18.37 3.88 7.70
C VAL A 127 -17.54 3.95 6.42
N ALA A 128 -17.92 3.17 5.42
CA ALA A 128 -17.46 3.28 4.04
C ALA A 128 -18.70 3.47 3.12
N GLU A 129 -18.63 4.41 2.18
CA GLU A 129 -19.79 4.82 1.37
C GLU A 129 -20.03 3.85 0.21
N ASP A 130 -19.00 3.59 -0.62
CA ASP A 130 -19.16 2.87 -1.89
C ASP A 130 -18.70 1.41 -1.84
N PHE A 131 -17.92 1.04 -0.85
CA PHE A 131 -17.34 -0.29 -0.71
C PHE A 131 -17.53 -0.82 0.70
N ARG A 132 -17.59 -2.15 0.84
CA ARG A 132 -17.62 -2.78 2.16
C ARG A 132 -16.44 -2.34 3.04
N ASN A 133 -15.24 -2.26 2.42
CA ASN A 133 -14.04 -1.75 3.04
C ASN A 133 -13.23 -0.98 2.00
N VAL A 134 -12.59 0.11 2.40
CA VAL A 134 -11.68 0.88 1.54
C VAL A 134 -10.50 1.37 2.36
N THR A 135 -9.32 1.39 1.75
CA THR A 135 -8.12 2.02 2.33
C THR A 135 -7.72 3.18 1.43
N LEU A 136 -7.61 4.36 2.01
CA LEU A 136 -7.15 5.58 1.35
C LEU A 136 -5.79 5.97 1.94
N LEU A 137 -4.77 6.06 1.12
CA LEU A 137 -3.51 6.71 1.44
C LEU A 137 -3.60 8.17 1.00
N ARG A 138 -3.40 9.09 1.94
CA ARG A 138 -3.35 10.54 1.69
C ARG A 138 -2.03 11.08 2.19
N GLY A 139 -1.17 11.51 1.28
CA GLY A 139 0.13 12.07 1.61
C GLY A 139 0.22 13.55 1.28
N THR A 140 0.82 14.31 2.20
CA THR A 140 1.22 15.71 1.98
C THR A 140 2.69 15.72 1.64
N LEU A 141 3.05 16.32 0.49
CA LEU A 141 4.42 16.44 0.02
C LEU A 141 5.11 17.67 0.62
N ALA A 142 6.42 17.76 0.47
CA ALA A 142 7.22 18.87 1.03
C ALA A 142 6.84 20.24 0.45
N ASP A 143 6.28 20.29 -0.75
CA ASP A 143 5.77 21.51 -1.39
C ASP A 143 4.34 21.88 -0.99
N GLY A 144 3.72 21.09 -0.10
CA GLY A 144 2.34 21.24 0.35
C GLY A 144 1.28 20.61 -0.56
N SER A 145 1.67 20.05 -1.70
CA SER A 145 0.74 19.31 -2.55
C SER A 145 0.27 18.03 -1.88
N VAL A 146 -0.92 17.56 -2.26
CA VAL A 146 -1.53 16.36 -1.69
C VAL A 146 -1.71 15.33 -2.80
N VAL A 147 -1.28 14.11 -2.53
CA VAL A 147 -1.49 12.93 -3.37
C VAL A 147 -2.38 11.94 -2.62
N THR A 148 -3.30 11.32 -3.35
CA THR A 148 -4.20 10.30 -2.80
C THR A 148 -4.23 9.07 -3.68
N VAL A 149 -4.24 7.90 -3.03
CA VAL A 149 -4.44 6.59 -3.68
C VAL A 149 -5.37 5.77 -2.82
N ALA A 150 -6.46 5.29 -3.39
CA ALA A 150 -7.44 4.45 -2.69
C ALA A 150 -7.55 3.07 -3.33
N GLY A 151 -7.85 2.08 -2.53
CA GLY A 151 -8.06 0.71 -3.00
C GLY A 151 -8.91 -0.13 -2.07
N THR A 152 -9.40 -1.23 -2.62
CA THR A 152 -10.28 -2.17 -1.93
C THR A 152 -10.03 -3.61 -2.36
N LEU A 153 -10.60 -4.55 -1.60
CA LEU A 153 -10.72 -5.96 -1.94
C LEU A 153 -12.16 -6.27 -2.34
N THR A 154 -12.36 -6.87 -3.50
CA THR A 154 -13.69 -7.15 -4.02
C THR A 154 -13.94 -8.63 -4.31
N GLY A 155 -15.18 -9.05 -4.06
CA GLY A 155 -15.68 -10.40 -4.35
C GLY A 155 -15.02 -11.51 -3.49
N PRO A 156 -15.50 -12.75 -3.66
CA PRO A 156 -15.04 -13.89 -2.85
C PRO A 156 -13.55 -14.25 -3.10
N LYS A 157 -13.00 -13.83 -4.24
CA LYS A 157 -11.58 -14.03 -4.58
C LYS A 157 -10.67 -12.93 -4.04
N MET A 158 -11.20 -11.97 -3.28
CA MET A 158 -10.46 -10.84 -2.72
C MET A 158 -9.61 -10.11 -3.78
N VAL A 159 -10.22 -9.82 -4.95
CA VAL A 159 -9.52 -9.12 -6.03
C VAL A 159 -9.15 -7.72 -5.58
N GLN A 160 -7.86 -7.41 -5.64
CA GLN A 160 -7.33 -6.10 -5.29
C GLN A 160 -7.61 -5.10 -6.41
N LYS A 161 -8.26 -3.99 -6.08
CA LYS A 161 -8.55 -2.92 -7.01
C LYS A 161 -8.10 -1.57 -6.48
N ILE A 162 -7.63 -0.72 -7.38
CA ILE A 162 -7.53 0.73 -7.16
C ILE A 162 -8.92 1.31 -7.37
N THR A 163 -9.38 2.12 -6.42
CA THR A 163 -10.70 2.77 -6.46
C THR A 163 -10.60 4.28 -6.66
N GLY A 164 -9.42 4.86 -6.46
CA GLY A 164 -9.22 6.29 -6.68
C GLY A 164 -7.77 6.70 -6.70
N VAL A 165 -7.45 7.72 -7.48
CA VAL A 165 -6.14 8.39 -7.53
C VAL A 165 -6.36 9.88 -7.74
N ASN A 166 -5.88 10.73 -6.83
CA ASN A 166 -5.93 12.19 -6.92
C ASN A 166 -7.33 12.74 -7.26
N GLY A 167 -8.39 12.14 -6.68
CA GLY A 167 -9.78 12.53 -6.90
C GLY A 167 -10.39 12.02 -8.22
N PHE A 168 -9.69 11.16 -8.95
CA PHE A 168 -10.25 10.40 -10.07
C PHE A 168 -10.79 9.07 -9.56
N ASP A 169 -12.08 8.79 -9.78
CA ASP A 169 -12.71 7.52 -9.44
C ASP A 169 -12.31 6.45 -10.44
N LEU A 170 -11.95 5.28 -9.93
CA LEU A 170 -11.43 4.15 -10.67
C LEU A 170 -12.00 2.83 -10.15
N GLU A 171 -11.99 1.81 -10.97
CA GLU A 171 -12.17 0.40 -10.57
C GLU A 171 -11.22 -0.51 -11.35
N VAL A 172 -9.92 -0.37 -11.12
CA VAL A 172 -8.88 -1.07 -11.87
C VAL A 172 -8.27 -2.17 -11.01
N PRO A 173 -8.29 -3.45 -11.43
CA PRO A 173 -7.53 -4.49 -10.78
C PRO A 173 -6.03 -4.15 -10.76
N ILE A 174 -5.39 -4.34 -9.61
CA ILE A 174 -3.94 -4.14 -9.50
C ILE A 174 -3.22 -5.24 -10.28
N SER A 175 -2.35 -4.86 -11.20
CA SER A 175 -1.53 -5.76 -12.00
C SER A 175 -0.03 -5.53 -11.75
N THR A 176 0.81 -6.44 -12.27
CA THR A 176 2.27 -6.38 -12.08
C THR A 176 2.89 -5.14 -12.69
N HIS A 177 2.37 -4.69 -13.83
CA HIS A 177 2.82 -3.48 -14.52
C HIS A 177 1.63 -2.58 -14.73
N MET A 178 1.74 -1.34 -14.30
CA MET A 178 0.70 -0.32 -14.43
C MET A 178 1.33 1.01 -14.82
N ALA A 179 0.62 1.80 -15.62
CA ALA A 179 0.98 3.16 -15.94
C ALA A 179 -0.17 4.11 -15.61
N PHE A 180 0.15 5.23 -14.97
CA PHE A 180 -0.79 6.28 -14.61
C PHE A 180 -0.40 7.53 -15.40
N LEU A 181 -1.27 7.96 -16.31
CA LEU A 181 -1.01 9.08 -17.21
C LEU A 181 -2.09 10.15 -17.04
N SER A 182 -1.71 11.30 -16.50
CA SER A 182 -2.59 12.47 -16.39
C SER A 182 -2.43 13.34 -17.63
N TYR A 183 -3.55 13.78 -18.23
CA TYR A 183 -3.55 14.57 -19.45
C TYR A 183 -4.76 15.50 -19.50
N GLU A 184 -4.76 16.47 -20.44
CA GLU A 184 -5.93 17.30 -20.77
C GLU A 184 -6.90 16.49 -21.62
N ASP A 185 -8.18 16.35 -21.17
CA ASP A 185 -9.20 15.57 -21.86
C ASP A 185 -9.57 16.20 -23.20
N ARG A 186 -9.02 15.62 -24.27
CA ARG A 186 -9.29 16.02 -25.67
C ARG A 186 -9.33 14.83 -26.60
N PRO A 187 -10.09 14.90 -27.68
CA PRO A 187 -10.16 13.83 -28.67
C PRO A 187 -8.78 13.45 -29.25
N GLY A 188 -8.58 12.14 -29.42
CA GLY A 188 -7.36 11.58 -30.06
C GLY A 188 -6.23 11.22 -29.11
N VAL A 189 -6.21 11.68 -27.85
CA VAL A 189 -5.13 11.40 -26.88
C VAL A 189 -5.01 9.90 -26.61
N ILE A 190 -6.11 9.20 -26.37
CA ILE A 190 -6.08 7.74 -26.15
C ILE A 190 -5.56 6.98 -27.38
N GLY A 191 -5.93 7.44 -28.58
CA GLY A 191 -5.39 6.87 -29.82
C GLY A 191 -3.87 7.09 -29.96
N ALA A 192 -3.36 8.23 -29.49
CA ALA A 192 -1.93 8.52 -29.47
C ALA A 192 -1.20 7.58 -28.50
N PHE A 193 -1.73 7.36 -27.27
CA PHE A 193 -1.17 6.41 -26.32
C PHE A 193 -1.13 4.99 -26.88
N GLY A 194 -2.25 4.52 -27.47
CA GLY A 194 -2.31 3.19 -28.07
C GLY A 194 -1.29 3.00 -29.19
N ARG A 195 -1.09 4.01 -30.02
CA ARG A 195 -0.09 3.96 -31.10
C ARG A 195 1.33 3.96 -30.54
N LEU A 196 1.65 4.86 -29.62
CA LEU A 196 2.97 4.95 -29.01
C LEU A 196 3.40 3.62 -28.34
N LEU A 197 2.48 3.03 -27.57
CA LEU A 197 2.75 1.75 -26.91
C LEU A 197 2.84 0.58 -27.90
N GLY A 198 1.97 0.56 -28.93
CA GLY A 198 2.02 -0.44 -29.98
C GLY A 198 3.31 -0.37 -30.80
N ASP A 199 3.77 0.82 -31.19
CA ASP A 199 5.03 1.05 -31.89
C ASP A 199 6.25 0.63 -31.03
N ALA A 200 6.13 0.74 -29.70
CA ALA A 200 7.14 0.26 -28.76
C ALA A 200 7.03 -1.25 -28.44
N GLY A 201 6.10 -1.97 -29.06
CA GLY A 201 5.87 -3.41 -28.81
C GLY A 201 5.22 -3.70 -27.45
N VAL A 202 4.62 -2.71 -26.78
CA VAL A 202 3.95 -2.87 -25.51
C VAL A 202 2.47 -3.16 -25.71
N ASN A 203 2.02 -4.32 -25.22
CA ASN A 203 0.60 -4.70 -25.27
C ASN A 203 -0.17 -4.10 -24.10
N ILE A 204 -1.35 -3.54 -24.36
CA ILE A 204 -2.29 -3.05 -23.35
C ILE A 204 -3.24 -4.19 -22.99
N ALA A 205 -3.12 -4.71 -21.77
CA ALA A 205 -4.00 -5.78 -21.26
C ALA A 205 -5.32 -5.23 -20.69
N GLY A 206 -5.32 -4.02 -20.19
CA GLY A 206 -6.49 -3.32 -19.67
C GLY A 206 -6.27 -1.81 -19.69
N MET A 207 -7.36 -1.06 -19.77
CA MET A 207 -7.32 0.39 -19.76
C MET A 207 -8.60 0.92 -19.09
N GLN A 208 -8.43 1.88 -18.21
CA GLN A 208 -9.55 2.69 -17.72
C GLN A 208 -9.21 4.17 -17.81
N VAL A 209 -10.18 4.94 -18.27
CA VAL A 209 -10.09 6.41 -18.32
C VAL A 209 -11.09 6.98 -17.33
N SER A 210 -10.60 7.87 -16.46
CA SER A 210 -11.43 8.66 -15.55
C SER A 210 -11.21 10.15 -15.83
N ARG A 211 -12.27 10.94 -15.71
CA ARG A 211 -12.23 12.40 -15.83
C ARG A 211 -13.14 13.05 -14.79
N GLN A 212 -12.73 14.20 -14.29
CA GLN A 212 -13.52 14.96 -13.33
C GLN A 212 -14.58 15.81 -14.06
N GLU A 213 -14.20 16.41 -15.18
CA GLU A 213 -15.09 17.24 -16.02
C GLU A 213 -14.68 17.14 -17.48
N GLN A 214 -15.62 17.46 -18.38
CA GLN A 214 -15.35 17.46 -19.83
C GLN A 214 -14.39 18.60 -20.20
N GLY A 215 -13.30 18.28 -20.90
CA GLY A 215 -12.26 19.26 -21.28
C GLY A 215 -11.30 19.63 -20.15
N GLY A 216 -11.47 19.07 -18.95
CA GLY A 216 -10.56 19.24 -17.82
C GLY A 216 -9.43 18.22 -17.83
N LYS A 217 -8.92 17.90 -16.64
CA LYS A 217 -7.93 16.82 -16.48
C LYS A 217 -8.57 15.45 -16.53
N ALA A 218 -7.91 14.53 -17.19
CA ALA A 218 -8.24 13.11 -17.20
C ALA A 218 -7.04 12.28 -16.72
N LEU A 219 -7.34 11.09 -16.19
CA LEU A 219 -6.37 10.08 -15.81
C LEU A 219 -6.66 8.82 -16.61
N VAL A 220 -5.67 8.27 -17.30
CA VAL A 220 -5.73 6.92 -17.84
C VAL A 220 -4.83 6.01 -17.03
N VAL A 221 -5.36 4.84 -16.71
CA VAL A 221 -4.61 3.75 -16.06
C VAL A 221 -4.58 2.59 -17.05
N LEU A 222 -3.37 2.07 -17.28
CA LEU A 222 -3.06 0.99 -18.20
C LEU A 222 -2.48 -0.18 -17.45
#